data_d779515ef715c8f72cf3a7dd94af7c59
#
_entry.id   d779515ef715c8f72cf3a7dd94af7c59
#
_cell.length_a   1.000
_cell.length_b   1.000
_cell.length_c   1.000
_cell.angle_alpha   90.00
_cell.angle_beta   90.00
_cell.angle_gamma   90.00
#
_symmetry.space_group_name_H-M   'P 1'
#
loop_
_entity.id
_entity.type
_entity.pdbx_description
1 polymer ?
#
loop_
_entity_poly.entity_id
_entity_poly.type
_entity_poly.pdbx_seq_one_letter_code
_entity_poly.pdbx_strand_id
1 'polypeptide(L)'
;KKRDKVILASKVCGPMREYVRGGGNQFGEKNITKALEGSLERLKTDYIDLYQLHWPERNTNFFGKLGYEHNEDDKWTKFEDILENLQKFIKQGKIRHIGLSNETPWGLSKFLEISKNKNLPRMLSVQNPYNLLNRTYEIGLAEGSVREESGLLAYSPLACGYLTGKYRNNQIP
;
A
#
# COMPACT_ATOMS: atom_id res chain seq x y z
N LYS A 1 24.43 16.44 -0.22
CA LYS A 1 23.49 15.37 0.17
C LYS A 1 22.41 15.28 -0.90
N LYS A 2 21.99 14.06 -1.30
CA LYS A 2 21.07 13.85 -2.44
C LYS A 2 19.62 13.53 -2.02
N ARG A 3 19.28 13.68 -0.73
CA ARG A 3 17.96 13.29 -0.18
C ARG A 3 16.80 14.02 -0.85
N ASP A 4 16.98 15.29 -1.12
CA ASP A 4 16.04 16.19 -1.77
C ASP A 4 15.84 15.94 -3.28
N LYS A 5 16.70 15.09 -3.86
CA LYS A 5 16.69 14.75 -5.30
C LYS A 5 16.05 13.38 -5.61
N VAL A 6 15.56 12.68 -4.56
CA VAL A 6 14.96 11.35 -4.71
C VAL A 6 13.62 11.29 -3.99
N ILE A 7 12.69 10.53 -4.57
CA ILE A 7 11.43 10.17 -3.93
C ILE A 7 11.67 8.88 -3.14
N LEU A 8 11.56 8.96 -1.82
CA LEU A 8 11.76 7.83 -0.91
C LEU A 8 10.42 7.31 -0.45
N ALA A 9 10.15 6.02 -0.69
CA ALA A 9 8.95 5.35 -0.25
C ALA A 9 9.25 4.30 0.83
N SER A 10 8.35 4.16 1.79
CA SER A 10 8.35 3.07 2.78
C SER A 10 6.93 2.63 3.08
N LYS A 11 6.78 1.53 3.83
CA LYS A 11 5.47 0.93 4.10
C LYS A 11 5.33 0.51 5.56
N VAL A 12 4.10 0.61 6.08
CA VAL A 12 3.70 -0.15 7.27
C VAL A 12 3.17 -1.50 6.82
N CYS A 13 3.69 -2.57 7.44
CA CYS A 13 3.25 -3.94 7.17
C CYS A 13 1.79 -4.14 7.60
N GLY A 14 1.01 -4.87 6.82
CA GLY A 14 -0.31 -5.37 7.23
C GLY A 14 -0.19 -6.55 8.22
N PRO A 15 -1.31 -7.19 8.62
CA PRO A 15 -1.34 -8.32 9.55
C PRO A 15 -0.65 -9.58 8.99
N MET A 16 -0.74 -10.71 9.69
CA MET A 16 -0.24 -12.06 9.33
C MET A 16 1.28 -12.30 9.51
N ARG A 17 2.03 -11.37 10.06
CA ARG A 17 3.46 -11.53 10.32
C ARG A 17 3.72 -11.37 11.82
N GLU A 18 3.62 -12.46 12.58
CA GLU A 18 3.78 -12.43 14.05
C GLU A 18 5.10 -11.82 14.51
N TYR A 19 6.19 -12.09 13.78
CA TYR A 19 7.50 -11.49 14.08
C TYR A 19 7.52 -9.96 13.84
N VAL A 20 6.53 -9.41 13.15
CA VAL A 20 6.40 -7.97 12.95
C VAL A 20 5.46 -7.40 14.00
N ARG A 21 6.00 -6.84 15.05
CA ARG A 21 5.23 -6.19 16.15
C ARG A 21 4.13 -7.06 16.76
N GLY A 22 4.28 -8.38 16.77
CA GLY A 22 3.33 -9.32 17.33
C GLY A 22 2.15 -9.67 16.43
N GLY A 23 2.17 -9.35 15.15
CA GLY A 23 1.06 -9.62 14.23
C GLY A 23 -0.18 -8.77 14.53
N GLY A 24 -1.38 -9.32 14.27
CA GLY A 24 -2.66 -8.63 14.50
C GLY A 24 -2.85 -7.37 13.65
N ASN A 25 -3.75 -6.49 14.08
CA ASN A 25 -4.02 -5.23 13.39
C ASN A 25 -2.80 -4.30 13.45
N GLN A 26 -2.36 -3.82 12.30
CA GLN A 26 -1.12 -3.08 12.14
C GLN A 26 -1.32 -1.59 11.86
N PHE A 27 -2.56 -1.14 11.58
CA PHE A 27 -2.84 0.24 11.18
C PHE A 27 -3.39 1.11 12.29
N GLY A 28 -3.40 0.61 13.52
CA GLY A 28 -3.61 1.42 14.72
C GLY A 28 -2.45 2.40 14.94
N GLU A 29 -2.73 3.53 15.59
CA GLU A 29 -1.78 4.64 15.81
C GLU A 29 -0.42 4.18 16.33
N LYS A 30 -0.40 3.34 17.38
CA LYS A 30 0.83 2.83 18.00
C LYS A 30 1.72 2.07 17.00
N ASN A 31 1.12 1.25 16.16
CA ASN A 31 1.85 0.43 15.20
C ASN A 31 2.36 1.24 14.01
N ILE A 32 1.52 2.17 13.49
CA ILE A 32 1.97 3.09 12.44
C ILE A 32 3.13 3.95 12.94
N THR A 33 3.02 4.50 14.16
CA THR A 33 4.10 5.30 14.79
C THR A 33 5.39 4.51 14.83
N LYS A 34 5.36 3.31 15.43
CA LYS A 34 6.55 2.48 15.58
C LYS A 34 7.16 2.08 14.22
N ALA A 35 6.32 1.80 13.22
CA ALA A 35 6.77 1.44 11.88
C ALA A 35 7.41 2.62 11.14
N LEU A 36 6.82 3.81 11.26
CA LEU A 36 7.33 5.04 10.65
C LEU A 36 8.65 5.46 11.28
N GLU A 37 8.71 5.58 12.61
CA GLU A 37 9.93 5.97 13.32
C GLU A 37 11.09 5.01 13.00
N GLY A 38 10.84 3.71 13.03
CA GLY A 38 11.85 2.73 12.64
C GLY A 38 12.28 2.84 11.16
N SER A 39 11.39 3.29 10.27
CA SER A 39 11.76 3.56 8.86
C SER A 39 12.66 4.80 8.76
N LEU A 40 12.31 5.88 9.45
CA LEU A 40 13.08 7.13 9.46
C LEU A 40 14.49 6.89 10.02
N GLU A 41 14.59 6.16 11.13
CA GLU A 41 15.86 5.79 11.77
C GLU A 41 16.77 4.99 10.84
N ARG A 42 16.27 3.88 10.27
CA ARG A 42 17.06 3.01 9.38
C ARG A 42 17.46 3.71 8.08
N LEU A 43 16.61 4.56 7.55
CA LEU A 43 16.84 5.32 6.33
C LEU A 43 17.66 6.60 6.58
N LYS A 44 17.91 6.97 7.85
CA LYS A 44 18.64 8.16 8.27
C LYS A 44 18.09 9.44 7.60
N THR A 45 16.77 9.61 7.68
CA THR A 45 16.05 10.75 7.10
C THR A 45 14.95 11.21 8.05
N ASP A 46 14.59 12.48 7.96
CA ASP A 46 13.54 13.08 8.77
C ASP A 46 12.14 12.93 8.17
N TYR A 47 12.06 12.53 6.90
CA TYR A 47 10.77 12.37 6.21
C TYR A 47 10.78 11.29 5.15
N ILE A 48 9.59 10.77 4.87
CA ILE A 48 9.28 9.84 3.78
C ILE A 48 8.39 10.58 2.77
N ASP A 49 8.72 10.48 1.48
CA ASP A 49 7.92 11.14 0.44
C ASP A 49 6.59 10.41 0.20
N LEU A 50 6.60 9.07 0.19
CA LEU A 50 5.40 8.25 0.03
C LEU A 50 5.36 7.14 1.08
N TYR A 51 4.40 7.20 2.01
CA TYR A 51 4.20 6.17 3.01
C TYR A 51 2.96 5.35 2.68
N GLN A 52 3.11 4.03 2.58
CA GLN A 52 2.06 3.16 2.06
C GLN A 52 1.58 2.16 3.10
N LEU A 53 0.28 1.83 3.06
CA LEU A 53 -0.28 0.66 3.70
C LEU A 53 0.05 -0.56 2.83
N HIS A 54 0.80 -1.55 3.37
CA HIS A 54 1.44 -2.59 2.56
C HIS A 54 0.46 -3.62 1.98
N TRP A 55 -0.56 -3.99 2.75
CA TRP A 55 -1.73 -4.79 2.35
C TRP A 55 -2.87 -4.58 3.34
N PRO A 56 -4.13 -4.86 2.95
CA PRO A 56 -5.30 -4.68 3.80
C PRO A 56 -5.20 -5.43 5.15
N GLU A 57 -5.75 -4.83 6.21
CA GLU A 57 -5.98 -5.53 7.49
C GLU A 57 -7.20 -6.45 7.42
N ARG A 58 -8.24 -5.97 6.76
CA ARG A 58 -9.50 -6.69 6.64
C ARG A 58 -9.37 -7.97 5.83
N ASN A 59 -10.29 -8.90 6.08
CA ASN A 59 -10.40 -10.11 5.26
C ASN A 59 -10.77 -9.74 3.83
N THR A 60 -9.82 -9.86 2.93
CA THR A 60 -10.01 -9.66 1.49
C THR A 60 -8.95 -10.42 0.71
N ASN A 61 -9.12 -10.51 -0.60
CA ASN A 61 -8.17 -11.20 -1.45
C ASN A 61 -7.04 -10.27 -1.90
N PHE A 62 -5.81 -10.68 -1.62
CA PHE A 62 -4.59 -10.06 -2.12
C PHE A 62 -3.52 -11.13 -2.35
N PHE A 63 -2.40 -10.78 -2.96
CA PHE A 63 -1.32 -11.70 -3.30
C PHE A 63 -1.76 -12.90 -4.17
N GLY A 64 -2.73 -12.69 -5.07
CA GLY A 64 -3.21 -13.71 -5.99
C GLY A 64 -4.20 -14.70 -5.41
N LYS A 65 -4.67 -14.50 -4.18
CA LYS A 65 -5.76 -15.31 -3.61
C LYS A 65 -7.05 -15.07 -4.42
N LEU A 66 -7.72 -16.15 -4.80
CA LEU A 66 -9.03 -16.14 -5.45
C LEU A 66 -10.10 -16.66 -4.48
N GLY A 67 -11.37 -16.41 -4.82
CA GLY A 67 -12.49 -16.87 -4.00
C GLY A 67 -12.64 -16.02 -2.72
N TYR A 68 -13.36 -14.90 -2.82
CA TYR A 68 -13.66 -14.08 -1.65
C TYR A 68 -14.71 -14.75 -0.77
N GLU A 69 -14.38 -14.91 0.50
CA GLU A 69 -15.29 -15.38 1.55
C GLU A 69 -15.49 -14.24 2.56
N HIS A 70 -16.74 -13.82 2.74
CA HIS A 70 -17.06 -12.77 3.69
C HIS A 70 -16.96 -13.28 5.14
N ASN A 71 -16.39 -12.49 6.01
CA ASN A 71 -16.35 -12.73 7.44
C ASN A 71 -17.01 -11.55 8.17
N GLU A 72 -18.19 -11.75 8.73
CA GLU A 72 -18.95 -10.71 9.45
C GLU A 72 -18.27 -10.29 10.76
N ASP A 73 -17.48 -11.19 11.36
CA ASP A 73 -16.75 -10.94 12.61
C ASP A 73 -15.37 -10.30 12.37
N ASP A 74 -15.05 -9.93 11.13
CA ASP A 74 -13.76 -9.35 10.78
C ASP A 74 -13.53 -8.01 11.48
N LYS A 75 -12.48 -7.95 12.29
CA LYS A 75 -12.10 -6.77 13.07
C LYS A 75 -10.84 -6.14 12.47
N TRP A 76 -10.96 -4.93 12.04
CA TRP A 76 -9.86 -4.15 11.46
C TRP A 76 -9.96 -2.68 11.86
N THR A 77 -8.87 -1.93 11.73
CA THR A 77 -8.83 -0.48 12.02
C THR A 77 -9.67 0.27 10.99
N LYS A 78 -10.62 1.09 11.42
CA LYS A 78 -11.47 1.86 10.50
C LYS A 78 -10.64 2.75 9.59
N PHE A 79 -11.03 2.90 8.35
CA PHE A 79 -10.31 3.72 7.37
C PHE A 79 -10.17 5.18 7.81
N GLU A 80 -11.19 5.72 8.48
CA GLU A 80 -11.13 7.07 9.07
C GLU A 80 -10.01 7.19 10.10
N ASP A 81 -9.95 6.28 11.07
CA ASP A 81 -8.92 6.28 12.10
C ASP A 81 -7.50 6.16 11.51
N ILE A 82 -7.36 5.35 10.45
CA ILE A 82 -6.10 5.22 9.70
C ILE A 82 -5.70 6.56 9.07
N LEU A 83 -6.63 7.22 8.38
CA LEU A 83 -6.38 8.50 7.72
C LEU A 83 -6.06 9.61 8.73
N GLU A 84 -6.76 9.66 9.86
CA GLU A 84 -6.49 10.62 10.94
C GLU A 84 -5.09 10.40 11.54
N ASN A 85 -4.70 9.15 11.77
CA ASN A 85 -3.37 8.82 12.26
C ASN A 85 -2.28 9.24 11.27
N LEU A 86 -2.46 8.96 9.99
CA LEU A 86 -1.52 9.39 8.95
C LEU A 86 -1.47 10.91 8.80
N GLN A 87 -2.60 11.61 8.97
CA GLN A 87 -2.64 13.08 8.95
C GLN A 87 -1.76 13.71 10.03
N LYS A 88 -1.69 13.10 11.22
CA LYS A 88 -0.80 13.59 12.31
C LYS A 88 0.65 13.63 11.84
N PHE A 89 1.12 12.59 11.15
CA PHE A 89 2.49 12.51 10.65
C PHE A 89 2.76 13.43 9.46
N ILE A 90 1.74 13.66 8.62
CA ILE A 90 1.82 14.66 7.55
C ILE A 90 1.96 16.06 8.15
N LYS A 91 1.16 16.42 9.18
CA LYS A 91 1.26 17.70 9.89
C LYS A 91 2.61 17.88 10.61
N GLN A 92 3.23 16.78 11.04
CA GLN A 92 4.58 16.78 11.63
C GLN A 92 5.70 16.88 10.57
N GLY A 93 5.37 16.85 9.29
CA GLY A 93 6.35 16.84 8.20
C GLY A 93 7.11 15.54 8.02
N LYS A 94 6.75 14.45 8.72
CA LYS A 94 7.39 13.14 8.63
C LYS A 94 6.95 12.33 7.40
N ILE A 95 5.76 12.61 6.87
CA ILE A 95 5.20 12.02 5.66
C ILE A 95 4.75 13.16 4.75
N ARG A 96 5.05 13.07 3.44
CA ARG A 96 4.54 14.01 2.44
C ARG A 96 3.23 13.52 1.83
N HIS A 97 3.21 12.28 1.37
CA HIS A 97 2.07 11.65 0.71
C HIS A 97 1.84 10.26 1.23
N ILE A 98 0.58 9.80 1.12
CA ILE A 98 0.18 8.45 1.51
C ILE A 98 -0.34 7.66 0.32
N GLY A 99 -0.23 6.34 0.39
CA GLY A 99 -0.70 5.43 -0.65
C GLY A 99 -1.06 4.06 -0.12
N LEU A 100 -1.62 3.26 -1.00
CA LEU A 100 -2.05 1.89 -0.74
C LEU A 100 -1.15 0.90 -1.46
N SER A 101 -1.17 -0.36 -1.03
CA SER A 101 -0.58 -1.47 -1.76
C SER A 101 -1.44 -2.71 -1.57
N ASN A 102 -1.52 -3.55 -2.61
CA ASN A 102 -2.34 -4.76 -2.63
C ASN A 102 -3.82 -4.50 -2.28
N GLU A 103 -4.30 -3.33 -2.64
CA GLU A 103 -5.65 -2.89 -2.29
C GLU A 103 -6.65 -3.28 -3.39
N THR A 104 -7.90 -3.40 -2.98
CA THR A 104 -9.04 -3.72 -3.84
C THR A 104 -9.73 -2.44 -4.35
N PRO A 105 -10.56 -2.52 -5.43
CA PRO A 105 -11.36 -1.38 -5.89
C PRO A 105 -12.24 -0.79 -4.79
N TRP A 106 -12.85 -1.65 -3.97
CA TRP A 106 -13.70 -1.21 -2.86
C TRP A 106 -12.91 -0.43 -1.82
N GLY A 107 -11.74 -0.93 -1.41
CA GLY A 107 -10.93 -0.27 -0.41
C GLY A 107 -10.38 1.07 -0.90
N LEU A 108 -9.90 1.15 -2.14
CA LEU A 108 -9.49 2.42 -2.73
C LEU A 108 -10.62 3.44 -2.73
N SER A 109 -11.81 3.06 -3.25
CA SER A 109 -12.98 3.95 -3.29
C SER A 109 -13.38 4.45 -1.90
N LYS A 110 -13.36 3.57 -0.88
CA LYS A 110 -13.71 3.96 0.49
C LYS A 110 -12.70 4.90 1.13
N PHE A 111 -11.41 4.69 0.94
CA PHE A 111 -10.39 5.64 1.40
C PHE A 111 -10.56 7.01 0.75
N LEU A 112 -10.82 7.06 -0.55
CA LEU A 112 -11.01 8.32 -1.29
C LEU A 112 -12.31 9.04 -0.87
N GLU A 113 -13.41 8.31 -0.71
CA GLU A 113 -14.68 8.83 -0.22
C GLU A 113 -14.55 9.48 1.16
N ILE A 114 -13.94 8.77 2.12
CA ILE A 114 -13.74 9.26 3.49
C ILE A 114 -12.79 10.46 3.48
N SER A 115 -11.71 10.39 2.73
CA SER A 115 -10.75 11.50 2.57
C SER A 115 -11.47 12.77 2.11
N LYS A 116 -12.31 12.68 1.09
CA LYS A 116 -13.08 13.81 0.55
C LYS A 116 -14.10 14.35 1.55
N ASN A 117 -14.89 13.46 2.15
CA ASN A 117 -16.00 13.85 3.03
C ASN A 117 -15.54 14.41 4.38
N LYS A 118 -14.37 13.99 4.86
CA LYS A 118 -13.82 14.36 6.17
C LYS A 118 -12.63 15.33 6.06
N ASN A 119 -12.27 15.77 4.86
CA ASN A 119 -11.08 16.60 4.61
C ASN A 119 -9.80 15.99 5.22
N LEU A 120 -9.63 14.68 5.00
CA LEU A 120 -8.47 13.90 5.44
C LEU A 120 -7.49 13.68 4.26
N PRO A 121 -6.25 13.27 4.53
CA PRO A 121 -5.26 13.02 3.48
C PRO A 121 -5.74 12.01 2.44
N ARG A 122 -5.44 12.29 1.18
CA ARG A 122 -5.86 11.48 0.04
C ARG A 122 -4.83 10.42 -0.29
N MET A 123 -5.28 9.21 -0.62
CA MET A 123 -4.42 8.16 -1.17
C MET A 123 -3.95 8.53 -2.57
N LEU A 124 -2.65 8.81 -2.71
CA LEU A 124 -2.06 9.30 -3.95
C LEU A 124 -1.83 8.19 -4.98
N SER A 125 -1.58 6.97 -4.50
CA SER A 125 -1.22 5.84 -5.37
C SER A 125 -1.69 4.50 -4.81
N VAL A 126 -1.78 3.53 -5.72
CA VAL A 126 -1.96 2.10 -5.39
C VAL A 126 -0.80 1.32 -5.96
N GLN A 127 -0.10 0.53 -5.14
CA GLN A 127 0.95 -0.36 -5.59
C GLN A 127 0.43 -1.79 -5.68
N ASN A 128 0.13 -2.27 -6.88
CA ASN A 128 -0.45 -3.59 -7.14
C ASN A 128 0.33 -4.34 -8.22
N PRO A 129 0.16 -5.69 -8.31
CA PRO A 129 0.79 -6.46 -9.38
C PRO A 129 0.21 -6.04 -10.74
N TYR A 130 1.08 -5.77 -11.70
CA TYR A 130 0.66 -5.47 -13.06
C TYR A 130 1.78 -5.72 -14.05
N ASN A 131 1.51 -6.57 -15.04
CA ASN A 131 2.43 -6.88 -16.15
C ASN A 131 1.65 -7.54 -17.29
N LEU A 132 2.31 -7.87 -18.40
CA LEU A 132 1.67 -8.48 -19.58
C LEU A 132 1.03 -9.85 -19.30
N LEU A 133 1.46 -10.58 -18.26
CA LEU A 133 0.91 -11.89 -17.88
C LEU A 133 -0.13 -11.79 -16.77
N ASN A 134 -0.16 -10.67 -16.01
CA ASN A 134 -1.14 -10.41 -14.96
C ASN A 134 -1.75 -9.02 -15.16
N ARG A 135 -2.93 -9.00 -15.75
CA ARG A 135 -3.68 -7.78 -16.06
C ARG A 135 -4.93 -7.61 -15.20
N THR A 136 -5.00 -8.28 -14.05
CA THR A 136 -6.16 -8.23 -13.15
C THR A 136 -6.44 -6.80 -12.62
N TYR A 137 -5.43 -5.96 -12.55
CA TYR A 137 -5.58 -4.55 -12.21
C TYR A 137 -6.57 -3.82 -13.14
N GLU A 138 -6.59 -4.15 -14.42
CA GLU A 138 -7.45 -3.51 -15.43
C GLU A 138 -8.94 -3.79 -15.21
N ILE A 139 -9.28 -4.91 -14.56
CA ILE A 139 -10.68 -5.33 -14.39
C ILE A 139 -11.45 -4.43 -13.44
N GLY A 140 -10.81 -3.92 -12.39
CA GLY A 140 -11.55 -3.16 -11.37
C GLY A 140 -10.86 -1.90 -10.86
N LEU A 141 -9.54 -1.81 -10.92
CA LEU A 141 -8.79 -0.68 -10.35
C LEU A 141 -8.41 0.38 -11.38
N ALA A 142 -8.18 0.01 -12.64
CA ALA A 142 -7.65 0.94 -13.64
C ALA A 142 -8.58 2.14 -13.87
N GLU A 143 -9.88 1.89 -14.09
CA GLU A 143 -10.84 2.99 -14.29
C GLU A 143 -10.88 3.91 -13.07
N GLY A 144 -11.04 3.34 -11.87
CA GLY A 144 -11.08 4.12 -10.63
C GLY A 144 -9.80 4.92 -10.41
N SER A 145 -8.63 4.33 -10.66
CA SER A 145 -7.34 5.01 -10.54
C SER A 145 -7.20 6.19 -11.48
N VAL A 146 -7.66 6.04 -12.74
CA VAL A 146 -7.59 7.12 -13.72
C VAL A 146 -8.58 8.24 -13.37
N ARG A 147 -9.85 7.91 -13.09
CA ARG A 147 -10.89 8.89 -12.76
C ARG A 147 -10.62 9.63 -11.47
N GLU A 148 -10.06 8.93 -10.51
CA GLU A 148 -9.73 9.48 -9.18
C GLU A 148 -8.28 9.98 -9.08
N GLU A 149 -7.52 9.98 -10.17
CA GLU A 149 -6.12 10.44 -10.18
C GLU A 149 -5.26 9.78 -9.07
N SER A 150 -5.49 8.49 -8.80
CA SER A 150 -4.70 7.69 -7.86
C SER A 150 -3.75 6.79 -8.66
N GLY A 151 -2.48 7.18 -8.77
CA GLY A 151 -1.51 6.56 -9.68
C GLY A 151 -1.20 5.09 -9.36
N LEU A 152 -0.90 4.29 -10.39
CA LEU A 152 -0.42 2.92 -10.23
C LEU A 152 1.11 2.89 -10.08
N LEU A 153 1.57 2.19 -9.05
CA LEU A 153 2.95 1.70 -8.91
C LEU A 153 2.95 0.19 -9.19
N ALA A 154 3.26 -0.19 -10.42
CA ALA A 154 3.26 -1.59 -10.82
C ALA A 154 4.42 -2.36 -10.16
N TYR A 155 4.13 -3.45 -9.44
CA TYR A 155 5.19 -4.37 -9.01
C TYR A 155 5.20 -5.64 -9.86
N SER A 156 6.36 -6.33 -9.87
CA SER A 156 6.64 -7.47 -10.74
C SER A 156 6.40 -7.20 -12.24
N PRO A 157 6.84 -6.06 -12.80
CA PRO A 157 6.55 -5.69 -14.19
C PRO A 157 7.14 -6.67 -15.20
N LEU A 158 8.19 -7.40 -14.83
CA LEU A 158 8.79 -8.46 -15.64
C LEU A 158 8.32 -9.88 -15.27
N ALA A 159 7.18 -10.01 -14.55
CA ALA A 159 6.59 -11.28 -14.16
C ALA A 159 7.62 -12.25 -13.56
N CYS A 160 8.35 -11.80 -12.51
CA CYS A 160 9.41 -12.58 -11.85
C CYS A 160 10.52 -13.08 -12.80
N GLY A 161 10.72 -12.38 -13.90
CA GLY A 161 11.74 -12.69 -14.91
C GLY A 161 11.23 -13.43 -16.15
N TYR A 162 9.99 -13.88 -16.18
CA TYR A 162 9.44 -14.55 -17.37
C TYR A 162 9.47 -13.65 -18.62
N LEU A 163 9.23 -12.38 -18.47
CA LEU A 163 9.21 -11.42 -19.57
C LEU A 163 10.61 -10.94 -20.02
N THR A 164 11.68 -11.37 -19.36
CA THR A 164 13.05 -11.02 -19.75
C THR A 164 13.60 -11.86 -20.90
N GLY A 165 12.96 -12.98 -21.20
CA GLY A 165 13.45 -13.95 -22.17
C GLY A 165 14.50 -14.94 -21.63
N LYS A 166 14.95 -14.81 -20.36
CA LYS A 166 16.01 -15.65 -19.77
C LYS A 166 15.65 -17.15 -19.67
N TYR A 167 14.37 -17.48 -19.79
CA TYR A 167 13.90 -18.88 -19.76
C TYR A 167 13.65 -19.46 -21.16
N ARG A 168 13.99 -18.71 -22.25
CA ARG A 168 13.87 -19.22 -23.61
C ARG A 168 14.85 -20.35 -23.86
N ASN A 169 14.49 -21.28 -24.76
CA ASN A 169 15.32 -22.42 -25.17
C ASN A 169 15.70 -23.36 -24.00
N ASN A 170 14.78 -23.55 -23.03
CA ASN A 170 14.97 -24.38 -21.84
C ASN A 170 16.19 -23.96 -20.97
N GLN A 171 16.60 -22.71 -21.04
CA GLN A 171 17.63 -22.20 -20.16
C GLN A 171 17.08 -22.08 -18.72
N ILE A 172 17.83 -22.60 -17.77
CA ILE A 172 17.63 -22.41 -16.34
C ILE A 172 18.70 -21.40 -15.89
N PRO A 173 18.31 -20.15 -15.53
CA PRO A 173 19.26 -19.14 -15.12
C PRO A 173 19.80 -19.38 -13.71
#